data_2d185390aab038e78431993f035072c6
#
_entry.id   2d185390aab038e78431993f035072c6
#
_cell.length_a   1.000
_cell.length_b   1.000
_cell.length_c   1.000
_cell.angle_alpha   90.00
_cell.angle_beta   90.00
_cell.angle_gamma   90.00
#
_symmetry.space_group_name_H-M   'P 1'
#
loop_
_entity.id
_entity.type
_entity.pdbx_description
1 polymer ?
#
loop_
_entity_poly.entity_id
_entity_poly.type
_entity_poly.pdbx_seq_one_letter_code
_entity_poly.pdbx_strand_id
1 'polypeptide(L)'
;MKIIRGKGVFGAVAVGKISFFNRSDAEVVREKISSPETEIARFESAKSAAKSQLDTLYEKALKEVGEANAQIFDIHKMMLDDMDYNESVKNIIETQLVNAEYAVALTADNFSDMFAAMDDEYMKARSADVKDISNRVIRCLTNAEENTSASDGRSIICADDLAPSETVTLDKDNVLAFVTKYGSSFSHTAILARIMNIPAIIGVGEDLSESYDGKFAAVDGYTGEIFIEPDEKTLAALLKKQEEDKHRKALLQQLKGKENVTVDGTKVDIFANIGGPDDIGAVLLNDAGGIGLFRSEFLYLESTDYPDEQTQFAAYKKVLESMAGKKVVIRTMDIGADKQIGYFDLGKENNPAMGYRAIRICLDRQDIFRTQLRALFRASVYGDLAIMFPMITSVSEVTEIKEIIESVKKELADEGLEFSHNIEIGIMIETPAAAVISDLLAPMVDFFSVGTNDLVQYTLAADRQNRKIERFCDPHHEAVMRLISFAARSAHENGKWIGICGELAADTSLTEKWLRMGIDELSVSPPFVLPVRDKVRSIDLSIILKTH
;
A
#
# COMPACT_ATOMS: atom_id res chain seq x y z
N MET A 1 34.28 -11.49 -6.19
CA MET A 1 32.94 -11.24 -5.62
C MET A 1 32.94 -9.88 -4.93
N LYS A 2 32.00 -8.97 -5.24
CA LYS A 2 31.70 -7.75 -4.48
C LYS A 2 30.28 -7.88 -3.91
N ILE A 3 30.08 -7.46 -2.67
CA ILE A 3 28.77 -7.44 -2.02
C ILE A 3 28.38 -5.98 -1.83
N ILE A 4 27.18 -5.62 -2.31
CA ILE A 4 26.57 -4.30 -2.14
C ILE A 4 25.32 -4.49 -1.28
N ARG A 5 25.03 -3.55 -0.39
CA ARG A 5 23.92 -3.65 0.56
C ARG A 5 22.97 -2.48 0.40
N GLY A 6 21.69 -2.81 0.47
CA GLY A 6 20.60 -1.86 0.47
C GLY A 6 19.44 -2.37 1.33
N LYS A 7 18.28 -1.77 1.17
CA LYS A 7 17.07 -2.21 1.86
C LYS A 7 16.30 -3.20 0.99
N GLY A 8 16.12 -4.42 1.47
CA GLY A 8 15.24 -5.40 0.82
C GLY A 8 13.77 -4.95 0.91
N VAL A 9 13.07 -5.04 -0.21
CA VAL A 9 11.65 -4.64 -0.35
C VAL A 9 10.74 -5.84 -0.47
N PHE A 10 11.19 -6.87 -1.18
CA PHE A 10 10.49 -8.13 -1.33
C PHE A 10 11.48 -9.29 -1.19
N GLY A 11 11.16 -10.22 -0.27
CA GLY A 11 12.02 -11.34 0.10
C GLY A 11 11.91 -12.48 -0.92
N ALA A 12 12.88 -12.57 -1.82
CA ALA A 12 13.10 -13.68 -2.73
C ALA A 12 14.55 -13.66 -3.20
N VAL A 13 15.00 -14.72 -3.87
CA VAL A 13 16.33 -14.80 -4.47
C VAL A 13 16.21 -14.83 -5.98
N ALA A 14 17.00 -14.02 -6.68
CA ALA A 14 17.14 -14.05 -8.12
C ALA A 14 18.60 -14.11 -8.53
N VAL A 15 18.87 -14.82 -9.63
CA VAL A 15 20.22 -14.99 -10.18
C VAL A 15 20.17 -14.74 -11.68
N GLY A 16 21.03 -13.86 -12.19
CA GLY A 16 21.05 -13.51 -13.61
C GLY A 16 22.09 -12.47 -13.95
N LYS A 17 22.04 -11.96 -15.18
CA LYS A 17 22.89 -10.86 -15.60
C LYS A 17 22.29 -9.52 -15.16
N ILE A 18 23.14 -8.58 -14.81
CA ILE A 18 22.76 -7.19 -14.58
C ILE A 18 22.48 -6.54 -15.93
N SER A 19 21.42 -5.76 -15.98
CA SER A 19 21.12 -4.84 -17.08
C SER A 19 20.84 -3.45 -16.46
N PHE A 20 21.69 -2.50 -16.77
CA PHE A 20 21.45 -1.13 -16.36
C PHE A 20 20.38 -0.49 -17.24
N PHE A 21 19.37 0.05 -16.57
CA PHE A 21 18.37 0.87 -17.24
C PHE A 21 18.99 2.25 -17.48
N ASN A 22 19.56 2.44 -18.68
CA ASN A 22 20.16 3.71 -19.06
C ASN A 22 19.05 4.64 -19.55
N ARG A 23 18.82 5.72 -18.80
CA ARG A 23 18.10 6.87 -19.35
C ARG A 23 18.96 7.48 -20.44
N SER A 24 18.53 7.40 -21.68
CA SER A 24 19.05 8.31 -22.69
C SER A 24 18.40 9.68 -22.44
N ASP A 25 18.94 10.43 -21.49
CA ASP A 25 18.56 11.82 -21.35
C ASP A 25 18.97 12.51 -22.66
N ALA A 26 18.00 13.11 -23.36
CA ALA A 26 18.28 13.90 -24.54
C ALA A 26 19.19 15.05 -24.10
N GLU A 27 20.38 15.14 -24.69
CA GLU A 27 21.32 16.23 -24.38
C GLU A 27 20.65 17.57 -24.72
N VAL A 28 20.28 18.32 -23.69
CA VAL A 28 19.60 19.61 -23.86
C VAL A 28 20.63 20.69 -24.06
N VAL A 29 20.78 21.13 -25.30
CA VAL A 29 21.66 22.24 -25.67
C VAL A 29 20.87 23.54 -25.66
N ARG A 30 21.44 24.57 -25.03
CA ARG A 30 20.87 25.93 -25.09
C ARG A 30 21.11 26.58 -26.43
N GLU A 31 20.07 26.80 -27.19
CA GLU A 31 20.10 27.44 -28.50
C GLU A 31 19.35 28.78 -28.51
N LYS A 32 19.88 29.78 -29.24
CA LYS A 32 19.17 31.05 -29.45
C LYS A 32 18.16 30.89 -30.57
N ILE A 33 16.93 31.41 -30.34
CA ILE A 33 15.84 31.40 -31.31
C ILE A 33 15.59 32.80 -31.84
N SER A 34 14.93 32.86 -32.99
CA SER A 34 14.54 34.12 -33.66
C SER A 34 13.04 34.42 -33.54
N SER A 35 12.18 33.43 -33.28
CA SER A 35 10.75 33.58 -33.13
C SER A 35 10.23 32.79 -31.93
N PRO A 36 9.93 33.47 -30.82
CA PRO A 36 9.32 32.86 -29.65
C PRO A 36 7.99 32.16 -29.95
N GLU A 37 7.17 32.77 -30.84
CA GLU A 37 5.86 32.22 -31.17
C GLU A 37 5.95 30.84 -31.84
N THR A 38 6.94 30.65 -32.72
CA THR A 38 7.18 29.36 -33.37
C THR A 38 7.63 28.33 -32.35
N GLU A 39 8.45 28.73 -31.41
CA GLU A 39 9.00 27.83 -30.38
C GLU A 39 7.97 27.43 -29.33
N ILE A 40 7.10 28.36 -28.93
CA ILE A 40 5.93 28.08 -28.11
C ILE A 40 4.98 27.10 -28.81
N ALA A 41 4.76 27.25 -30.11
CA ALA A 41 3.94 26.31 -30.88
C ALA A 41 4.57 24.91 -30.92
N ARG A 42 5.92 24.78 -31.00
CA ARG A 42 6.63 23.51 -30.90
C ARG A 42 6.41 22.88 -29.50
N PHE A 43 6.56 23.67 -28.44
CA PHE A 43 6.30 23.21 -27.07
C PHE A 43 4.86 22.69 -26.89
N GLU A 44 3.85 23.44 -27.34
CA GLU A 44 2.44 23.02 -27.22
C GLU A 44 2.15 21.73 -28.02
N SER A 45 2.76 21.57 -29.18
CA SER A 45 2.66 20.35 -29.98
C SER A 45 3.32 19.16 -29.27
N ALA A 46 4.51 19.34 -28.72
CA ALA A 46 5.22 18.30 -27.99
C ALA A 46 4.51 17.91 -26.69
N LYS A 47 3.95 18.90 -25.97
CA LYS A 47 3.10 18.65 -24.79
C LYS A 47 1.87 17.81 -25.15
N SER A 48 1.20 18.13 -26.25
CA SER A 48 0.05 17.33 -26.73
C SER A 48 0.46 15.89 -27.08
N ALA A 49 1.62 15.70 -27.73
CA ALA A 49 2.15 14.37 -28.03
C ALA A 49 2.50 13.61 -26.75
N ALA A 50 3.13 14.26 -25.77
CA ALA A 50 3.45 13.67 -24.47
C ALA A 50 2.18 13.21 -23.73
N LYS A 51 1.12 14.00 -23.74
CA LYS A 51 -0.18 13.61 -23.17
C LYS A 51 -0.78 12.37 -23.85
N SER A 52 -0.72 12.30 -25.18
CA SER A 52 -1.17 11.11 -25.91
C SER A 52 -0.36 9.85 -25.57
N GLN A 53 0.94 10.00 -25.34
CA GLN A 53 1.77 8.88 -24.83
C GLN A 53 1.35 8.46 -23.43
N LEU A 54 1.06 9.42 -22.54
CA LEU A 54 0.58 9.13 -21.18
C LEU A 54 -0.77 8.40 -21.19
N ASP A 55 -1.68 8.73 -22.12
CA ASP A 55 -2.92 7.98 -22.31
C ASP A 55 -2.65 6.52 -22.70
N THR A 56 -1.68 6.28 -23.57
CA THR A 56 -1.28 4.91 -23.96
C THR A 56 -0.68 4.14 -22.77
N LEU A 57 0.13 4.82 -21.96
CA LEU A 57 0.70 4.21 -20.73
C LEU A 57 -0.37 3.95 -19.68
N TYR A 58 -1.34 4.83 -19.53
CA TYR A 58 -2.49 4.62 -18.65
C TYR A 58 -3.25 3.35 -19.03
N GLU A 59 -3.61 3.19 -20.30
CA GLU A 59 -4.32 2.01 -20.79
C GLU A 59 -3.52 0.71 -20.61
N LYS A 60 -2.19 0.77 -20.75
CA LYS A 60 -1.31 -0.36 -20.50
C LYS A 60 -1.24 -0.69 -19.00
N ALA A 61 -1.02 0.33 -18.16
CA ALA A 61 -0.96 0.19 -16.72
C ALA A 61 -2.29 -0.34 -16.14
N LEU A 62 -3.43 0.15 -16.64
CA LEU A 62 -4.75 -0.31 -16.24
C LEU A 62 -4.91 -1.83 -16.39
N LYS A 63 -4.38 -2.39 -17.49
CA LYS A 63 -4.45 -3.83 -17.76
C LYS A 63 -3.45 -4.65 -16.96
N GLU A 64 -2.30 -4.08 -16.66
CA GLU A 64 -1.17 -4.83 -16.11
C GLU A 64 -1.01 -4.71 -14.58
N VAL A 65 -1.33 -3.54 -14.01
CA VAL A 65 -1.07 -3.23 -12.60
C VAL A 65 -2.29 -2.66 -11.87
N GLY A 66 -3.45 -2.53 -12.57
CA GLY A 66 -4.71 -2.08 -12.03
C GLY A 66 -4.87 -0.56 -12.00
N GLU A 67 -6.12 -0.12 -11.75
CA GLU A 67 -6.55 1.28 -11.86
C GLU A 67 -5.79 2.22 -10.92
N ALA A 68 -5.63 1.83 -9.65
CA ALA A 68 -4.93 2.66 -8.65
C ALA A 68 -3.48 3.02 -9.04
N ASN A 69 -2.79 2.12 -9.75
CA ASN A 69 -1.43 2.38 -10.23
C ASN A 69 -1.42 3.11 -11.58
N ALA A 70 -2.48 2.97 -12.38
CA ALA A 70 -2.62 3.68 -13.63
C ALA A 70 -2.91 5.18 -13.43
N GLN A 71 -3.56 5.57 -12.35
CA GLN A 71 -3.91 6.97 -12.03
C GLN A 71 -2.72 7.92 -11.99
N ILE A 72 -1.50 7.43 -11.75
CA ILE A 72 -0.31 8.28 -11.81
C ILE A 72 -0.16 8.97 -13.17
N PHE A 73 -0.58 8.32 -14.26
CA PHE A 73 -0.50 8.91 -15.60
C PHE A 73 -1.55 10.01 -15.83
N ASP A 74 -2.71 9.93 -15.16
CA ASP A 74 -3.69 11.03 -15.15
C ASP A 74 -3.14 12.23 -14.37
N ILE A 75 -2.52 11.99 -13.23
CA ILE A 75 -1.85 13.04 -12.45
C ILE A 75 -0.73 13.69 -13.30
N HIS A 76 0.06 12.91 -14.01
CA HIS A 76 1.09 13.42 -14.92
C HIS A 76 0.49 14.30 -16.03
N LYS A 77 -0.66 13.93 -16.60
CA LYS A 77 -1.37 14.77 -17.56
C LYS A 77 -1.85 16.08 -16.95
N MET A 78 -2.39 16.03 -15.71
CA MET A 78 -2.79 17.23 -14.98
C MET A 78 -1.60 18.16 -14.70
N MET A 79 -0.44 17.61 -14.33
CA MET A 79 0.79 18.38 -14.13
C MET A 79 1.27 19.05 -15.43
N LEU A 80 1.13 18.40 -16.60
CA LEU A 80 1.42 19.00 -17.90
C LEU A 80 0.42 20.12 -18.29
N ASP A 81 -0.79 20.12 -17.72
CA ASP A 81 -1.78 21.17 -17.91
C ASP A 81 -1.68 22.28 -16.86
N ASP A 82 -0.82 22.14 -15.86
CA ASP A 82 -0.64 23.13 -14.81
C ASP A 82 -0.26 24.50 -15.41
N MET A 83 -0.96 25.56 -14.96
CA MET A 83 -0.79 26.90 -15.50
C MET A 83 0.59 27.47 -15.19
N ASP A 84 1.06 27.30 -13.94
CA ASP A 84 2.33 27.87 -13.50
C ASP A 84 3.51 27.22 -14.24
N TYR A 85 3.44 25.90 -14.44
CA TYR A 85 4.41 25.16 -15.24
C TYR A 85 4.46 25.67 -16.70
N ASN A 86 3.30 25.76 -17.33
CA ASN A 86 3.20 26.20 -18.74
C ASN A 86 3.63 27.66 -18.92
N GLU A 87 3.24 28.56 -17.99
CA GLU A 87 3.64 29.97 -18.03
C GLU A 87 5.15 30.12 -17.79
N SER A 88 5.74 29.32 -16.90
CA SER A 88 7.18 29.32 -16.68
C SER A 88 7.95 28.96 -17.96
N VAL A 89 7.56 27.88 -18.66
CA VAL A 89 8.22 27.49 -19.92
C VAL A 89 8.09 28.60 -20.97
N LYS A 90 6.90 29.16 -21.17
CA LYS A 90 6.64 30.23 -22.15
C LYS A 90 7.44 31.50 -21.83
N ASN A 91 7.45 31.90 -20.57
CA ASN A 91 8.19 33.07 -20.11
C ASN A 91 9.70 32.92 -20.34
N ILE A 92 10.27 31.73 -20.11
CA ILE A 92 11.70 31.47 -20.39
C ILE A 92 11.97 31.57 -21.90
N ILE A 93 11.11 31.01 -22.76
CA ILE A 93 11.25 31.11 -24.21
C ILE A 93 11.24 32.58 -24.64
N GLU A 94 10.25 33.37 -24.20
CA GLU A 94 10.03 34.76 -24.60
C GLU A 94 11.12 35.71 -24.08
N THR A 95 11.50 35.57 -22.80
CA THR A 95 12.43 36.51 -22.15
C THR A 95 13.89 36.20 -22.43
N GLN A 96 14.24 34.92 -22.55
CA GLN A 96 15.63 34.49 -22.77
C GLN A 96 15.94 34.19 -24.24
N LEU A 97 14.91 34.14 -25.12
CA LEU A 97 15.05 33.79 -26.54
C LEU A 97 15.78 32.46 -26.75
N VAL A 98 15.35 31.41 -26.05
CA VAL A 98 15.94 30.06 -26.07
C VAL A 98 14.96 29.02 -26.60
N ASN A 99 15.50 27.89 -27.06
CA ASN A 99 14.72 26.75 -27.56
C ASN A 99 13.83 26.11 -26.48
N ALA A 100 12.77 25.45 -26.90
CA ALA A 100 11.78 24.86 -26.01
C ALA A 100 12.38 23.76 -25.12
N GLU A 101 13.32 22.95 -25.63
CA GLU A 101 14.00 21.91 -24.88
C GLU A 101 14.69 22.48 -23.63
N TYR A 102 15.43 23.57 -23.83
CA TYR A 102 16.13 24.24 -22.72
C TYR A 102 15.16 24.89 -21.73
N ALA A 103 14.09 25.52 -22.24
CA ALA A 103 13.07 26.13 -21.39
C ALA A 103 12.33 25.09 -20.51
N VAL A 104 11.98 23.94 -21.09
CA VAL A 104 11.35 22.82 -20.37
C VAL A 104 12.31 22.24 -19.31
N ALA A 105 13.58 22.00 -19.67
CA ALA A 105 14.58 21.47 -18.73
C ALA A 105 14.79 22.43 -17.54
N LEU A 106 14.93 23.73 -17.80
CA LEU A 106 15.13 24.72 -16.73
C LEU A 106 13.88 24.84 -15.83
N THR A 107 12.69 24.77 -16.40
CA THR A 107 11.43 24.74 -15.64
C THR A 107 11.36 23.49 -14.79
N ALA A 108 11.72 22.32 -15.34
CA ALA A 108 11.74 21.06 -14.61
C ALA A 108 12.67 21.13 -13.39
N ASP A 109 13.88 21.67 -13.55
CA ASP A 109 14.82 21.81 -12.44
C ASP A 109 14.27 22.75 -11.36
N ASN A 110 13.74 23.91 -11.74
CA ASN A 110 13.16 24.87 -10.80
C ASN A 110 11.99 24.28 -9.98
N PHE A 111 11.04 23.61 -10.63
CA PHE A 111 9.90 22.99 -9.95
C PHE A 111 10.33 21.76 -9.13
N SER A 112 11.25 20.96 -9.66
CA SER A 112 11.79 19.81 -8.93
C SER A 112 12.49 20.24 -7.64
N ASP A 113 13.32 21.29 -7.70
CA ASP A 113 14.01 21.84 -6.53
C ASP A 113 13.03 22.42 -5.52
N MET A 114 11.99 23.10 -6.01
CA MET A 114 10.92 23.64 -5.17
C MET A 114 10.19 22.53 -4.41
N PHE A 115 9.79 21.45 -5.09
CA PHE A 115 9.16 20.30 -4.44
C PHE A 115 10.10 19.55 -3.49
N ALA A 116 11.37 19.39 -3.88
CA ALA A 116 12.38 18.73 -3.04
C ALA A 116 12.69 19.51 -1.74
N ALA A 117 12.51 20.84 -1.76
CA ALA A 117 12.71 21.71 -0.59
C ALA A 117 11.51 21.75 0.37
N MET A 118 10.36 21.17 -0.01
CA MET A 118 9.19 21.11 0.86
C MET A 118 9.40 20.12 2.02
N ASP A 119 8.80 20.38 3.17
CA ASP A 119 8.93 19.48 4.34
C ASP A 119 8.10 18.19 4.20
N ASP A 120 7.15 18.15 3.28
CA ASP A 120 6.23 17.05 3.04
C ASP A 120 6.85 15.96 2.16
N GLU A 121 6.88 14.72 2.65
CA GLU A 121 7.47 13.56 1.94
C GLU A 121 6.71 13.21 0.64
N TYR A 122 5.40 13.43 0.60
CA TYR A 122 4.59 13.21 -0.60
C TYR A 122 4.92 14.25 -1.68
N MET A 123 5.03 15.52 -1.28
CA MET A 123 5.42 16.60 -2.20
C MET A 123 6.87 16.44 -2.68
N LYS A 124 7.79 15.98 -1.82
CA LYS A 124 9.15 15.62 -2.26
C LYS A 124 9.18 14.54 -3.34
N ALA A 125 8.29 13.56 -3.24
CA ALA A 125 8.17 12.52 -4.28
C ALA A 125 7.76 13.10 -5.64
N ARG A 126 6.95 14.18 -5.67
CA ARG A 126 6.56 14.89 -6.89
C ARG A 126 7.72 15.54 -7.65
N SER A 127 8.84 15.78 -6.98
CA SER A 127 10.06 16.23 -7.64
C SER A 127 10.50 15.30 -8.77
N ALA A 128 10.40 13.99 -8.56
CA ALA A 128 10.71 12.99 -9.58
C ALA A 128 9.65 12.98 -10.71
N ASP A 129 8.38 13.16 -10.38
CA ASP A 129 7.29 13.18 -11.35
C ASP A 129 7.44 14.37 -12.33
N VAL A 130 7.79 15.57 -11.82
CA VAL A 130 8.06 16.74 -12.67
C VAL A 130 9.17 16.46 -13.67
N LYS A 131 10.23 15.80 -13.23
CA LYS A 131 11.33 15.40 -14.13
C LYS A 131 10.89 14.39 -15.17
N ASP A 132 10.08 13.40 -14.80
CA ASP A 132 9.56 12.39 -15.74
C ASP A 132 8.71 13.04 -16.84
N ILE A 133 7.72 13.87 -16.48
CA ILE A 133 6.85 14.54 -17.48
C ILE A 133 7.65 15.48 -18.37
N SER A 134 8.60 16.22 -17.81
CA SER A 134 9.42 17.18 -18.57
C SER A 134 10.36 16.47 -19.54
N ASN A 135 11.01 15.38 -19.11
CA ASN A 135 11.83 14.55 -19.99
C ASN A 135 11.01 13.96 -21.15
N ARG A 136 9.76 13.59 -20.89
CA ARG A 136 8.84 13.12 -21.93
C ARG A 136 8.55 14.22 -22.96
N VAL A 137 8.29 15.45 -22.53
CA VAL A 137 8.10 16.59 -23.44
C VAL A 137 9.38 16.86 -24.25
N ILE A 138 10.56 16.82 -23.61
CA ILE A 138 11.84 17.01 -24.30
C ILE A 138 12.07 15.93 -25.37
N ARG A 139 11.77 14.66 -25.08
CA ARG A 139 11.81 13.58 -26.08
C ARG A 139 10.87 13.81 -27.25
N CYS A 140 9.67 14.31 -26.99
CA CYS A 140 8.74 14.68 -28.07
C CYS A 140 9.26 15.86 -28.91
N LEU A 141 9.96 16.84 -28.30
CA LEU A 141 10.61 17.96 -29.00
C LEU A 141 11.76 17.51 -29.90
N THR A 142 12.56 16.55 -29.43
CA THR A 142 13.75 16.05 -30.12
C THR A 142 13.47 14.88 -31.06
N ASN A 143 12.24 14.35 -31.10
CA ASN A 143 11.88 13.12 -31.79
C ASN A 143 12.79 11.93 -31.41
N ALA A 144 13.28 11.91 -30.17
CA ALA A 144 14.08 10.81 -29.66
C ALA A 144 13.18 9.57 -29.43
N GLU A 145 13.52 8.45 -30.04
CA GLU A 145 12.84 7.18 -29.79
C GLU A 145 13.06 6.73 -28.34
N GLU A 146 12.04 6.15 -27.71
CA GLU A 146 12.22 5.44 -26.45
C GLU A 146 13.13 4.24 -26.70
N ASN A 147 14.40 4.39 -26.34
CA ASN A 147 15.30 3.23 -26.27
C ASN A 147 14.89 2.38 -25.07
N THR A 148 13.89 1.56 -25.25
CA THR A 148 13.68 0.40 -24.40
C THR A 148 14.79 -0.59 -24.77
N SER A 149 15.95 -0.48 -24.14
CA SER A 149 16.95 -1.53 -24.20
C SER A 149 16.42 -2.73 -23.45
N ALA A 150 15.52 -3.47 -24.12
CA ALA A 150 15.19 -4.83 -23.73
C ALA A 150 16.48 -5.63 -23.92
N SER A 151 17.15 -5.97 -22.83
CA SER A 151 18.20 -6.98 -22.87
C SER A 151 17.62 -8.25 -23.48
N ASP A 152 18.36 -8.89 -24.40
CA ASP A 152 17.99 -10.20 -24.93
C ASP A 152 17.97 -11.24 -23.79
N GLY A 153 16.86 -11.29 -23.04
CA GLY A 153 16.63 -12.28 -22.00
C GLY A 153 16.38 -11.72 -20.58
N ARG A 154 16.10 -12.63 -19.67
CA ARG A 154 15.80 -12.32 -18.26
C ARG A 154 17.00 -11.71 -17.54
N SER A 155 16.81 -10.56 -16.92
CA SER A 155 17.90 -9.80 -16.27
C SER A 155 17.50 -9.16 -14.94
N ILE A 156 18.52 -8.86 -14.14
CA ILE A 156 18.43 -8.04 -12.94
C ILE A 156 18.51 -6.58 -13.40
N ILE A 157 17.42 -5.84 -13.26
CA ILE A 157 17.35 -4.44 -13.67
C ILE A 157 17.98 -3.55 -12.60
N CYS A 158 19.02 -2.85 -12.98
CA CYS A 158 19.69 -1.86 -12.14
C CYS A 158 19.43 -0.45 -12.67
N ALA A 159 19.13 0.48 -11.79
CA ALA A 159 18.86 1.89 -12.13
C ALA A 159 19.26 2.82 -10.98
N ASP A 160 19.30 4.12 -11.24
CA ASP A 160 19.38 5.12 -10.17
C ASP A 160 18.08 5.12 -9.37
N ASP A 161 16.95 5.29 -10.02
CA ASP A 161 15.57 5.01 -9.59
C ASP A 161 14.73 4.79 -10.86
N LEU A 162 13.56 4.17 -10.76
CA LEU A 162 12.68 3.93 -11.91
C LEU A 162 11.42 4.80 -11.78
N ALA A 163 11.17 5.60 -12.81
CA ALA A 163 9.94 6.37 -12.92
C ALA A 163 8.73 5.46 -13.24
N PRO A 164 7.50 5.91 -12.93
CA PRO A 164 6.29 5.16 -13.24
C PRO A 164 6.19 4.77 -14.72
N SER A 165 6.52 5.69 -15.60
CA SER A 165 6.49 5.47 -17.06
C SER A 165 7.48 4.41 -17.52
N GLU A 166 8.65 4.33 -16.88
CA GLU A 166 9.69 3.34 -17.17
C GLU A 166 9.28 1.95 -16.70
N THR A 167 8.66 1.87 -15.51
CA THR A 167 8.26 0.60 -14.92
C THR A 167 7.16 -0.11 -15.72
N VAL A 168 6.23 0.62 -16.33
CA VAL A 168 5.15 0.08 -17.17
C VAL A 168 5.66 -0.39 -18.54
N THR A 169 6.79 0.15 -19.00
CA THR A 169 7.38 -0.28 -20.28
C THR A 169 8.17 -1.58 -20.18
N LEU A 170 8.59 -1.98 -18.97
CA LEU A 170 9.34 -3.21 -18.76
C LEU A 170 8.48 -4.46 -19.02
N ASP A 171 9.06 -5.40 -19.74
CA ASP A 171 8.45 -6.73 -19.91
C ASP A 171 8.65 -7.55 -18.62
N LYS A 172 7.56 -7.77 -17.89
CA LYS A 172 7.54 -8.46 -16.60
C LYS A 172 8.15 -9.85 -16.64
N ASP A 173 8.01 -10.56 -17.76
CA ASP A 173 8.55 -11.91 -17.92
C ASP A 173 10.07 -11.92 -18.03
N ASN A 174 10.66 -10.78 -18.37
CA ASN A 174 12.10 -10.61 -18.55
C ASN A 174 12.81 -9.97 -17.34
N VAL A 175 12.07 -9.54 -16.29
CA VAL A 175 12.65 -8.99 -15.07
C VAL A 175 12.84 -10.08 -14.02
N LEU A 176 14.07 -10.25 -13.54
CA LEU A 176 14.41 -11.18 -12.45
C LEU A 176 14.40 -10.49 -11.07
N ALA A 177 14.87 -9.26 -11.01
CA ALA A 177 14.96 -8.45 -9.78
C ALA A 177 15.12 -6.97 -10.14
N PHE A 178 14.81 -6.09 -9.17
CA PHE A 178 15.16 -4.68 -9.22
C PHE A 178 16.25 -4.34 -8.19
N VAL A 179 17.20 -3.50 -8.59
CA VAL A 179 18.21 -2.93 -7.70
C VAL A 179 18.36 -1.45 -8.03
N THR A 180 18.07 -0.55 -7.07
CA THR A 180 18.17 0.89 -7.31
C THR A 180 19.14 1.58 -6.36
N LYS A 181 19.89 2.59 -6.88
CA LYS A 181 20.80 3.40 -6.06
C LYS A 181 20.04 4.16 -4.99
N TYR A 182 18.91 4.77 -5.39
CA TYR A 182 18.06 5.59 -4.54
C TYR A 182 16.67 4.94 -4.40
N GLY A 183 15.76 5.64 -3.76
CA GLY A 183 14.39 5.19 -3.57
C GLY A 183 14.07 4.87 -2.12
N SER A 184 12.77 4.79 -1.85
CA SER A 184 12.20 4.45 -0.55
C SER A 184 11.34 3.18 -0.65
N SER A 185 10.92 2.64 0.49
CA SER A 185 9.97 1.50 0.51
C SER A 185 8.62 1.83 -0.12
N PHE A 186 8.36 3.10 -0.41
CA PHE A 186 7.15 3.61 -1.05
C PHE A 186 7.41 4.07 -2.50
N SER A 187 8.61 3.86 -3.04
CA SER A 187 8.91 4.19 -4.44
C SER A 187 8.13 3.29 -5.40
N HIS A 188 7.90 3.75 -6.62
CA HIS A 188 7.21 2.98 -7.65
C HIS A 188 7.88 1.63 -7.92
N THR A 189 9.22 1.60 -7.94
CA THR A 189 9.99 0.35 -8.06
C THR A 189 9.68 -0.63 -6.94
N ALA A 190 9.57 -0.14 -5.71
CA ALA A 190 9.25 -0.98 -4.55
C ALA A 190 7.83 -1.55 -4.62
N ILE A 191 6.87 -0.73 -5.04
CA ILE A 191 5.46 -1.14 -5.22
C ILE A 191 5.38 -2.19 -6.34
N LEU A 192 6.00 -1.92 -7.49
CA LEU A 192 6.00 -2.84 -8.63
C LEU A 192 6.60 -4.20 -8.28
N ALA A 193 7.75 -4.20 -7.57
CA ALA A 193 8.40 -5.44 -7.14
C ALA A 193 7.48 -6.31 -6.26
N ARG A 194 6.72 -5.69 -5.37
CA ARG A 194 5.72 -6.40 -4.54
C ARG A 194 4.57 -6.96 -5.39
N ILE A 195 4.06 -6.19 -6.34
CA ILE A 195 3.00 -6.64 -7.26
C ILE A 195 3.50 -7.83 -8.11
N MET A 196 4.71 -7.74 -8.62
CA MET A 196 5.33 -8.78 -9.46
C MET A 196 5.83 -9.99 -8.66
N ASN A 197 5.92 -9.90 -7.31
CA ASN A 197 6.50 -10.91 -6.43
C ASN A 197 7.95 -11.29 -6.79
N ILE A 198 8.75 -10.31 -7.18
CA ILE A 198 10.17 -10.46 -7.49
C ILE A 198 11.05 -9.73 -6.47
N PRO A 199 12.30 -10.19 -6.21
CA PRO A 199 13.19 -9.54 -5.27
C PRO A 199 13.53 -8.12 -5.71
N ALA A 200 13.55 -7.20 -4.75
CA ALA A 200 13.99 -5.84 -4.98
C ALA A 200 14.83 -5.31 -3.82
N ILE A 201 15.88 -4.61 -4.15
CA ILE A 201 16.78 -3.92 -3.21
C ILE A 201 16.85 -2.46 -3.62
N ILE A 202 16.60 -1.57 -2.69
CA ILE A 202 16.61 -0.13 -2.91
C ILE A 202 17.65 0.56 -2.02
N GLY A 203 18.08 1.76 -2.43
CA GLY A 203 18.96 2.57 -1.62
C GLY A 203 20.38 1.98 -1.45
N VAL A 204 20.90 1.31 -2.47
CA VAL A 204 22.27 0.74 -2.44
C VAL A 204 23.36 1.78 -2.60
N GLY A 205 23.01 3.02 -2.96
CA GLY A 205 23.94 4.14 -3.11
C GLY A 205 24.90 4.00 -4.30
N GLU A 206 25.98 4.77 -4.25
CA GLU A 206 26.98 4.87 -5.32
C GLU A 206 27.84 3.60 -5.52
N ASP A 207 27.69 2.62 -4.63
CA ASP A 207 28.34 1.31 -4.80
C ASP A 207 27.81 0.54 -6.01
N LEU A 208 26.62 0.87 -6.50
CA LEU A 208 26.02 0.34 -7.73
C LEU A 208 26.59 1.10 -8.95
N SER A 209 27.63 0.56 -9.56
CA SER A 209 28.31 1.18 -10.71
C SER A 209 27.82 0.59 -12.03
N GLU A 210 27.64 1.41 -13.04
CA GLU A 210 27.31 0.98 -14.42
C GLU A 210 28.36 0.01 -15.01
N SER A 211 29.58 -0.01 -14.47
CA SER A 211 30.63 -0.98 -14.85
C SER A 211 30.25 -2.43 -14.55
N TYR A 212 29.16 -2.66 -13.85
CA TYR A 212 28.60 -4.01 -13.61
C TYR A 212 27.60 -4.45 -14.67
N ASP A 213 27.30 -3.59 -15.65
CA ASP A 213 26.41 -3.96 -16.75
C ASP A 213 26.90 -5.24 -17.46
N GLY A 214 25.97 -6.14 -17.76
CA GLY A 214 26.26 -7.44 -18.35
C GLY A 214 26.90 -8.47 -17.40
N LYS A 215 27.36 -8.09 -16.20
CA LYS A 215 27.94 -9.03 -15.24
C LYS A 215 26.91 -9.93 -14.62
N PHE A 216 27.34 -11.12 -14.23
CA PHE A 216 26.53 -12.08 -13.53
C PHE A 216 26.41 -11.68 -12.04
N ALA A 217 25.20 -11.72 -11.52
CA ALA A 217 24.93 -11.35 -10.13
C ALA A 217 23.82 -12.21 -9.51
N ALA A 218 23.76 -12.17 -8.18
CA ALA A 218 22.67 -12.75 -7.41
C ALA A 218 22.11 -11.69 -6.44
N VAL A 219 20.78 -11.62 -6.32
CA VAL A 219 20.05 -10.69 -5.47
C VAL A 219 19.35 -11.49 -4.39
N ASP A 220 19.61 -11.18 -3.12
CA ASP A 220 18.88 -11.70 -1.97
C ASP A 220 18.03 -10.59 -1.35
N GLY A 221 16.75 -10.56 -1.73
CA GLY A 221 15.79 -9.58 -1.21
C GLY A 221 15.47 -9.75 0.27
N TYR A 222 15.77 -10.90 0.89
CA TYR A 222 15.59 -11.11 2.35
C TYR A 222 16.65 -10.37 3.16
N THR A 223 17.91 -10.40 2.69
CA THR A 223 19.04 -9.76 3.39
C THR A 223 19.32 -8.35 2.89
N GLY A 224 18.75 -7.97 1.73
CA GLY A 224 19.08 -6.70 1.06
C GLY A 224 20.48 -6.69 0.45
N GLU A 225 21.01 -7.85 0.04
CA GLU A 225 22.35 -7.98 -0.52
C GLU A 225 22.32 -8.35 -2.00
N ILE A 226 23.15 -7.67 -2.80
CA ILE A 226 23.48 -8.06 -4.17
C ILE A 226 24.93 -8.52 -4.22
N PHE A 227 25.14 -9.68 -4.79
CA PHE A 227 26.44 -10.33 -4.97
C PHE A 227 26.85 -10.22 -6.43
N ILE A 228 27.84 -9.37 -6.74
CA ILE A 228 28.40 -9.21 -8.09
C ILE A 228 29.49 -10.25 -8.29
N GLU A 229 29.36 -11.05 -9.35
CA GLU A 229 30.27 -12.16 -9.66
C GLU A 229 30.49 -13.07 -8.42
N PRO A 230 29.40 -13.67 -7.87
CA PRO A 230 29.49 -14.51 -6.68
C PRO A 230 30.42 -15.70 -6.92
N ASP A 231 31.17 -16.09 -5.88
CA ASP A 231 31.93 -17.33 -5.94
C ASP A 231 31.02 -18.57 -5.95
N GLU A 232 31.58 -19.72 -6.33
CA GLU A 232 30.78 -20.95 -6.50
C GLU A 232 30.05 -21.34 -5.21
N LYS A 233 30.65 -21.12 -4.04
CA LYS A 233 30.05 -21.47 -2.76
C LYS A 233 28.84 -20.56 -2.45
N THR A 234 29.00 -19.27 -2.63
CA THR A 234 27.91 -18.28 -2.41
C THR A 234 26.79 -18.51 -3.42
N LEU A 235 27.12 -18.71 -4.69
CA LEU A 235 26.15 -19.00 -5.73
C LEU A 235 25.36 -20.27 -5.44
N ALA A 236 26.03 -21.34 -5.06
CA ALA A 236 25.37 -22.62 -4.71
C ALA A 236 24.40 -22.44 -3.52
N ALA A 237 24.79 -21.68 -2.51
CA ALA A 237 23.93 -21.41 -1.35
C ALA A 237 22.68 -20.60 -1.75
N LEU A 238 22.83 -19.58 -2.62
CA LEU A 238 21.71 -18.75 -3.11
C LEU A 238 20.79 -19.51 -4.04
N LEU A 239 21.33 -20.34 -4.94
CA LEU A 239 20.52 -21.21 -5.80
C LEU A 239 19.73 -22.23 -4.99
N LYS A 240 20.34 -22.82 -3.95
CA LYS A 240 19.64 -23.71 -3.02
C LYS A 240 18.49 -22.99 -2.33
N LYS A 241 18.73 -21.78 -1.81
CA LYS A 241 17.69 -20.94 -1.19
C LYS A 241 16.56 -20.62 -2.17
N GLN A 242 16.89 -20.30 -3.44
CA GLN A 242 15.90 -20.05 -4.49
C GLN A 242 15.04 -21.29 -4.77
N GLU A 243 15.66 -22.47 -4.84
CA GLU A 243 14.93 -23.73 -5.07
C GLU A 243 14.05 -24.10 -3.87
N GLU A 244 14.56 -23.92 -2.65
CA GLU A 244 13.78 -24.10 -1.42
C GLU A 244 12.56 -23.16 -1.40
N ASP A 245 12.72 -21.89 -1.81
CA ASP A 245 11.62 -20.92 -1.91
C ASP A 245 10.57 -21.35 -2.96
N LYS A 246 11.02 -21.81 -4.14
CA LYS A 246 10.11 -22.32 -5.17
C LYS A 246 9.35 -23.55 -4.68
N HIS A 247 10.06 -24.48 -4.06
CA HIS A 247 9.46 -25.68 -3.50
C HIS A 247 8.46 -25.33 -2.40
N ARG A 248 8.82 -24.42 -1.51
CA ARG A 248 7.92 -23.91 -0.45
C ARG A 248 6.68 -23.26 -1.05
N LYS A 249 6.83 -22.39 -2.04
CA LYS A 249 5.69 -21.77 -2.74
C LYS A 249 4.78 -22.83 -3.37
N ALA A 250 5.35 -23.85 -4.01
CA ALA A 250 4.58 -24.94 -4.60
C ALA A 250 3.82 -25.77 -3.55
N LEU A 251 4.45 -26.06 -2.40
CA LEU A 251 3.80 -26.73 -1.29
C LEU A 251 2.64 -25.90 -0.71
N LEU A 252 2.85 -24.57 -0.53
CA LEU A 252 1.80 -23.67 -0.05
C LEU A 252 0.58 -23.66 -1.00
N GLN A 253 0.78 -23.74 -2.31
CA GLN A 253 -0.35 -23.81 -3.26
C GLN A 253 -1.21 -25.06 -3.05
N GLN A 254 -0.66 -26.16 -2.51
CA GLN A 254 -1.43 -27.38 -2.20
C GLN A 254 -2.33 -27.21 -0.97
N LEU A 255 -2.17 -26.12 -0.22
CA LEU A 255 -3.02 -25.79 0.92
C LEU A 255 -4.31 -25.08 0.52
N LYS A 256 -4.48 -24.67 -0.73
CA LYS A 256 -5.73 -24.12 -1.21
C LYS A 256 -6.87 -25.12 -1.07
N GLY A 257 -8.02 -24.65 -0.60
CA GLY A 257 -9.19 -25.49 -0.28
C GLY A 257 -9.05 -26.34 0.99
N LYS A 258 -7.94 -26.23 1.72
CA LYS A 258 -7.80 -26.91 3.02
C LYS A 258 -8.38 -26.04 4.13
N GLU A 259 -9.04 -26.70 5.10
CA GLU A 259 -9.53 -26.03 6.29
C GLU A 259 -8.40 -25.43 7.14
N ASN A 260 -8.69 -24.28 7.74
CA ASN A 260 -7.79 -23.61 8.69
C ASN A 260 -8.02 -24.22 10.10
N VAL A 261 -7.40 -25.35 10.35
CA VAL A 261 -7.53 -26.08 11.61
C VAL A 261 -6.17 -26.47 12.15
N THR A 262 -6.00 -26.40 13.46
CA THR A 262 -4.83 -26.90 14.17
C THR A 262 -4.81 -28.44 14.20
N VAL A 263 -3.74 -29.04 14.66
CA VAL A 263 -3.60 -30.51 14.79
C VAL A 263 -4.65 -31.11 15.72
N ASP A 264 -4.99 -30.40 16.81
CA ASP A 264 -6.03 -30.79 17.78
C ASP A 264 -7.45 -30.42 17.36
N GLY A 265 -7.63 -29.85 16.14
CA GLY A 265 -8.96 -29.60 15.54
C GLY A 265 -9.56 -28.22 15.85
N THR A 266 -8.81 -27.31 16.49
CA THR A 266 -9.26 -25.93 16.72
C THR A 266 -9.35 -25.19 15.38
N LYS A 267 -10.52 -24.63 15.05
CA LYS A 267 -10.73 -23.81 13.85
C LYS A 267 -10.22 -22.39 14.06
N VAL A 268 -9.61 -21.83 13.02
CA VAL A 268 -9.08 -20.46 13.01
C VAL A 268 -9.49 -19.80 11.71
N ASP A 269 -10.04 -18.61 11.77
CA ASP A 269 -10.34 -17.86 10.56
C ASP A 269 -9.08 -17.16 10.05
N ILE A 270 -8.76 -17.36 8.77
CA ILE A 270 -7.64 -16.68 8.10
C ILE A 270 -8.24 -15.85 6.98
N PHE A 271 -8.27 -14.55 7.21
CA PHE A 271 -8.88 -13.56 6.33
C PHE A 271 -7.82 -12.69 5.65
N ALA A 272 -8.25 -11.92 4.67
CA ALA A 272 -7.37 -11.00 3.96
C ALA A 272 -7.60 -9.53 4.38
N ASN A 273 -6.53 -8.75 4.40
CA ASN A 273 -6.57 -7.29 4.46
C ASN A 273 -6.52 -6.73 3.05
N ILE A 274 -7.42 -5.80 2.73
CA ILE A 274 -7.45 -5.12 1.42
C ILE A 274 -7.52 -3.60 1.57
N GLY A 275 -6.98 -2.91 0.56
CA GLY A 275 -7.02 -1.45 0.44
C GLY A 275 -8.17 -0.96 -0.43
N GLY A 276 -8.70 -1.80 -1.35
CA GLY A 276 -9.77 -1.45 -2.27
C GLY A 276 -10.37 -2.67 -2.97
N PRO A 277 -11.42 -2.47 -3.79
CA PRO A 277 -12.08 -3.55 -4.53
C PRO A 277 -11.18 -4.31 -5.50
N ASP A 278 -10.11 -3.70 -5.97
CA ASP A 278 -9.18 -4.30 -6.94
C ASP A 278 -8.32 -5.40 -6.33
N ASP A 279 -8.17 -5.42 -5.01
CA ASP A 279 -7.46 -6.47 -4.29
C ASP A 279 -8.22 -7.81 -4.24
N ILE A 280 -9.52 -7.84 -4.60
CA ILE A 280 -10.36 -9.04 -4.51
C ILE A 280 -9.77 -10.21 -5.30
N GLY A 281 -9.21 -9.95 -6.47
CA GLY A 281 -8.53 -10.97 -7.27
C GLY A 281 -7.42 -11.67 -6.49
N ALA A 282 -6.61 -10.91 -5.75
CA ALA A 282 -5.55 -11.45 -4.90
C ALA A 282 -6.11 -12.22 -3.70
N VAL A 283 -7.21 -11.76 -3.09
CA VAL A 283 -7.90 -12.45 -1.99
C VAL A 283 -8.34 -13.85 -2.41
N LEU A 284 -9.05 -13.93 -3.55
CA LEU A 284 -9.55 -15.19 -4.08
C LEU A 284 -8.42 -16.11 -4.55
N LEU A 285 -7.39 -15.55 -5.20
CA LEU A 285 -6.23 -16.29 -5.66
C LEU A 285 -5.45 -16.95 -4.51
N ASN A 286 -5.41 -16.32 -3.34
CA ASN A 286 -4.74 -16.85 -2.14
C ASN A 286 -5.67 -17.63 -1.22
N ASP A 287 -6.92 -17.86 -1.63
CA ASP A 287 -7.90 -18.70 -0.92
C ASP A 287 -8.18 -18.23 0.51
N ALA A 288 -8.33 -16.92 0.71
CA ALA A 288 -8.71 -16.36 2.00
C ALA A 288 -10.14 -16.78 2.39
N GLY A 289 -10.36 -17.02 3.67
CA GLY A 289 -11.66 -17.38 4.24
C GLY A 289 -12.67 -16.24 4.17
N GLY A 290 -12.20 -15.00 4.18
CA GLY A 290 -12.99 -13.77 4.15
C GLY A 290 -12.09 -12.55 4.00
N ILE A 291 -12.63 -11.38 4.24
CA ILE A 291 -11.92 -10.11 4.37
C ILE A 291 -12.09 -9.63 5.82
N GLY A 292 -10.99 -9.61 6.60
CA GLY A 292 -11.02 -9.18 8.00
C GLY A 292 -10.72 -7.69 8.18
N LEU A 293 -10.17 -7.05 7.13
CA LEU A 293 -10.01 -5.60 7.10
C LEU A 293 -10.13 -5.08 5.67
N PHE A 294 -11.24 -4.45 5.37
CA PHE A 294 -11.36 -3.59 4.21
C PHE A 294 -11.21 -2.13 4.65
N ARG A 295 -10.17 -1.48 4.14
CA ARG A 295 -9.87 -0.07 4.45
C ARG A 295 -10.67 0.84 3.54
N SER A 296 -11.69 1.50 4.08
CA SER A 296 -12.58 2.36 3.28
C SER A 296 -11.96 3.72 2.90
N GLU A 297 -10.78 4.04 3.41
CA GLU A 297 -10.11 5.33 3.20
C GLU A 297 -9.80 5.62 1.74
N PHE A 298 -9.57 4.60 0.90
CA PHE A 298 -9.31 4.78 -0.53
C PHE A 298 -10.40 5.60 -1.22
N LEU A 299 -11.67 5.42 -0.83
CA LEU A 299 -12.80 6.17 -1.38
C LEU A 299 -12.67 7.68 -1.18
N TYR A 300 -12.04 8.08 -0.09
CA TYR A 300 -11.81 9.48 0.23
C TYR A 300 -10.49 9.99 -0.36
N LEU A 301 -9.46 9.15 -0.41
CA LEU A 301 -8.15 9.51 -0.94
C LEU A 301 -8.14 9.71 -2.45
N GLU A 302 -8.99 8.97 -3.17
CA GLU A 302 -9.12 9.01 -4.63
C GLU A 302 -10.16 10.03 -5.12
N SER A 303 -10.89 10.68 -4.19
CA SER A 303 -11.94 11.65 -4.51
C SER A 303 -11.44 13.08 -4.37
N THR A 304 -12.03 13.99 -5.17
CA THR A 304 -11.79 15.44 -5.08
C THR A 304 -12.72 16.13 -4.08
N ASP A 305 -13.74 15.43 -3.59
CA ASP A 305 -14.71 15.87 -2.59
C ASP A 305 -15.19 14.64 -1.79
N TYR A 306 -15.99 14.85 -0.75
CA TYR A 306 -16.56 13.76 0.04
C TYR A 306 -17.32 12.79 -0.86
N PRO A 307 -16.96 11.47 -0.85
CA PRO A 307 -17.65 10.48 -1.67
C PRO A 307 -19.12 10.37 -1.23
N ASP A 308 -20.03 10.49 -2.19
CA ASP A 308 -21.46 10.38 -1.93
C ASP A 308 -21.89 8.94 -1.54
N GLU A 309 -23.12 8.81 -1.08
CA GLU A 309 -23.68 7.51 -0.65
C GLU A 309 -23.65 6.49 -1.79
N GLN A 310 -23.91 6.92 -3.03
CA GLN A 310 -24.00 6.00 -4.18
C GLN A 310 -22.63 5.47 -4.58
N THR A 311 -21.61 6.31 -4.57
CA THR A 311 -20.20 5.93 -4.85
C THR A 311 -19.72 4.91 -3.81
N GLN A 312 -19.93 5.19 -2.52
CA GLN A 312 -19.56 4.28 -1.45
C GLN A 312 -20.33 2.96 -1.52
N PHE A 313 -21.65 3.02 -1.74
CA PHE A 313 -22.51 1.86 -1.91
C PHE A 313 -22.03 0.94 -3.04
N ALA A 314 -21.69 1.52 -4.21
CA ALA A 314 -21.23 0.74 -5.36
C ALA A 314 -19.93 -0.03 -5.05
N ALA A 315 -18.99 0.61 -4.35
CA ALA A 315 -17.74 -0.03 -3.96
C ALA A 315 -17.98 -1.18 -2.95
N TYR A 316 -18.74 -0.95 -1.89
CA TYR A 316 -19.05 -1.97 -0.88
C TYR A 316 -19.82 -3.14 -1.47
N LYS A 317 -20.84 -2.85 -2.29
CA LYS A 317 -21.60 -3.86 -3.02
C LYS A 317 -20.70 -4.74 -3.88
N LYS A 318 -19.81 -4.15 -4.69
CA LYS A 318 -18.86 -4.89 -5.55
C LYS A 318 -18.05 -5.90 -4.75
N VAL A 319 -17.55 -5.50 -3.57
CA VAL A 319 -16.75 -6.38 -2.71
C VAL A 319 -17.61 -7.51 -2.13
N LEU A 320 -18.78 -7.19 -1.57
CA LEU A 320 -19.66 -8.18 -0.95
C LEU A 320 -20.15 -9.23 -1.96
N GLU A 321 -20.59 -8.82 -3.15
CA GLU A 321 -20.97 -9.73 -4.23
C GLU A 321 -19.81 -10.64 -4.66
N SER A 322 -18.60 -10.07 -4.82
CA SER A 322 -17.42 -10.81 -5.26
C SER A 322 -16.95 -11.84 -4.23
N MET A 323 -17.18 -11.59 -2.94
CA MET A 323 -16.84 -12.53 -1.87
C MET A 323 -17.83 -13.68 -1.70
N ALA A 324 -18.98 -13.65 -2.41
CA ALA A 324 -19.92 -14.77 -2.53
C ALA A 324 -20.35 -15.38 -1.17
N GLY A 325 -20.72 -14.53 -0.22
CA GLY A 325 -21.18 -14.92 1.12
C GLY A 325 -20.09 -15.19 2.14
N LYS A 326 -18.80 -15.06 1.78
CA LYS A 326 -17.73 -15.02 2.77
C LYS A 326 -17.78 -13.69 3.53
N LYS A 327 -17.43 -13.71 4.82
CA LYS A 327 -17.43 -12.52 5.68
C LYS A 327 -16.54 -11.41 5.16
N VAL A 328 -17.05 -10.18 5.22
CA VAL A 328 -16.32 -8.95 4.88
C VAL A 328 -16.46 -7.96 6.02
N VAL A 329 -15.35 -7.70 6.72
CA VAL A 329 -15.27 -6.66 7.75
C VAL A 329 -14.84 -5.35 7.09
N ILE A 330 -15.73 -4.36 7.06
CA ILE A 330 -15.44 -3.03 6.54
C ILE A 330 -15.19 -2.08 7.71
N ARG A 331 -13.99 -1.50 7.73
CA ARG A 331 -13.64 -0.46 8.69
C ARG A 331 -14.21 0.87 8.20
N THR A 332 -14.90 1.60 9.07
CA THR A 332 -15.29 2.98 8.77
C THR A 332 -14.05 3.86 8.65
N MET A 333 -14.23 5.05 8.09
CA MET A 333 -13.16 5.98 7.76
C MET A 333 -12.14 6.16 8.90
N ASP A 334 -10.85 5.95 8.59
CA ASP A 334 -9.71 6.23 9.47
C ASP A 334 -8.77 7.25 8.82
N ILE A 335 -9.25 8.49 8.72
CA ILE A 335 -8.54 9.65 8.17
C ILE A 335 -8.20 10.61 9.30
N GLY A 336 -7.05 11.25 9.21
CA GLY A 336 -6.58 12.29 10.10
C GLY A 336 -5.70 13.30 9.35
N ALA A 337 -5.19 14.31 10.03
CA ALA A 337 -4.35 15.36 9.45
C ALA A 337 -3.03 14.83 8.86
N ASP A 338 -2.65 13.58 9.15
CA ASP A 338 -1.50 12.88 8.56
C ASP A 338 -1.70 12.53 7.08
N LYS A 339 -2.95 12.45 6.60
CA LYS A 339 -3.28 12.03 5.22
C LYS A 339 -3.53 13.21 4.25
N GLN A 340 -3.43 14.44 4.71
CA GLN A 340 -3.48 15.70 3.92
C GLN A 340 -4.51 15.73 2.77
N ILE A 341 -5.75 15.36 3.05
CA ILE A 341 -6.84 15.44 2.07
C ILE A 341 -7.39 16.86 2.08
N GLY A 342 -7.13 17.62 1.01
CA GLY A 342 -7.39 19.06 0.95
C GLY A 342 -8.82 19.49 1.28
N TYR A 343 -9.83 18.72 0.85
CA TYR A 343 -11.25 19.06 1.09
C TYR A 343 -11.74 18.73 2.52
N PHE A 344 -10.96 17.99 3.34
CA PHE A 344 -11.30 17.78 4.74
C PHE A 344 -11.03 18.98 5.63
N ASP A 345 -10.12 19.88 5.21
CA ASP A 345 -9.70 21.08 5.94
C ASP A 345 -9.39 20.83 7.44
N LEU A 346 -8.68 19.74 7.71
CA LEU A 346 -8.36 19.33 9.08
C LEU A 346 -7.31 20.23 9.76
N GLY A 347 -6.73 21.16 9.00
CA GLY A 347 -5.66 22.01 9.48
C GLY A 347 -4.35 21.25 9.75
N LYS A 348 -3.36 21.96 10.29
CA LYS A 348 -2.07 21.36 10.68
C LYS A 348 -2.09 21.03 12.17
N GLU A 349 -1.89 19.78 12.50
CA GLU A 349 -1.75 19.31 13.89
C GLU A 349 -0.30 18.97 14.22
N ASN A 350 0.12 19.20 15.46
CA ASN A 350 1.46 18.85 15.92
C ASN A 350 1.65 17.34 16.09
N ASN A 351 0.59 16.61 16.41
CA ASN A 351 0.58 15.17 16.63
C ASN A 351 -0.64 14.53 15.94
N PRO A 352 -0.68 14.43 14.61
CA PRO A 352 -1.86 13.96 13.88
C PRO A 352 -2.34 12.57 14.29
N ALA A 353 -1.41 11.67 14.65
CA ALA A 353 -1.76 10.34 15.11
C ALA A 353 -2.61 10.32 16.39
N MET A 354 -2.48 11.36 17.25
CA MET A 354 -3.24 11.52 18.49
C MET A 354 -4.32 12.61 18.39
N GLY A 355 -4.50 13.19 17.21
CA GLY A 355 -5.34 14.34 16.94
C GLY A 355 -6.78 14.01 16.54
N TYR A 356 -7.34 14.88 15.72
CA TYR A 356 -8.69 14.81 15.19
C TYR A 356 -8.70 13.85 13.98
N ARG A 357 -9.04 12.60 14.25
CA ARG A 357 -9.03 11.51 13.26
C ARG A 357 -10.10 10.45 13.51
N ALA A 358 -10.38 9.67 12.48
CA ALA A 358 -11.19 8.46 12.54
C ALA A 358 -12.57 8.69 13.19
N ILE A 359 -12.92 7.91 14.20
CA ILE A 359 -14.22 8.00 14.87
C ILE A 359 -14.48 9.41 15.47
N ARG A 360 -13.44 10.16 15.86
CA ARG A 360 -13.60 11.51 16.39
C ARG A 360 -14.16 12.46 15.33
N ILE A 361 -13.68 12.34 14.08
CA ILE A 361 -14.27 13.08 12.95
C ILE A 361 -15.70 12.60 12.69
N CYS A 362 -15.92 11.29 12.70
CA CYS A 362 -17.23 10.69 12.40
C CYS A 362 -18.32 11.15 13.38
N LEU A 363 -18.00 11.26 14.66
CA LEU A 363 -18.96 11.70 15.68
C LEU A 363 -19.27 13.20 15.58
N ASP A 364 -18.28 14.03 15.27
CA ASP A 364 -18.45 15.48 15.08
C ASP A 364 -19.10 15.82 13.73
N ARG A 365 -18.69 15.12 12.65
CA ARG A 365 -19.16 15.32 11.28
C ARG A 365 -20.13 14.20 10.89
N GLN A 366 -21.27 14.21 11.55
CA GLN A 366 -22.30 13.18 11.33
C GLN A 366 -22.84 13.15 9.90
N ASP A 367 -22.74 14.22 9.13
CA ASP A 367 -23.04 14.25 7.71
C ASP A 367 -22.20 13.22 6.93
N ILE A 368 -20.91 13.18 7.14
CA ILE A 368 -19.99 12.23 6.51
C ILE A 368 -20.25 10.82 7.04
N PHE A 369 -20.37 10.67 8.35
CA PHE A 369 -20.54 9.38 9.00
C PHE A 369 -21.86 8.69 8.63
N ARG A 370 -22.95 9.43 8.61
CA ARG A 370 -24.27 8.90 8.19
C ARG A 370 -24.25 8.47 6.72
N THR A 371 -23.64 9.25 5.84
CA THR A 371 -23.46 8.89 4.43
C THR A 371 -22.76 7.55 4.29
N GLN A 372 -21.65 7.32 5.02
CA GLN A 372 -20.94 6.05 5.02
C GLN A 372 -21.80 4.90 5.59
N LEU A 373 -22.44 5.11 6.73
CA LEU A 373 -23.29 4.08 7.36
C LEU A 373 -24.48 3.70 6.45
N ARG A 374 -25.16 4.67 5.83
CA ARG A 374 -26.24 4.42 4.87
C ARG A 374 -25.76 3.54 3.72
N ALA A 375 -24.62 3.86 3.14
CA ALA A 375 -24.02 3.07 2.06
C ALA A 375 -23.69 1.64 2.50
N LEU A 376 -23.11 1.46 3.70
CA LEU A 376 -22.81 0.15 4.28
C LEU A 376 -24.06 -0.68 4.52
N PHE A 377 -25.09 -0.09 5.16
CA PHE A 377 -26.35 -0.80 5.41
C PHE A 377 -27.04 -1.20 4.11
N ARG A 378 -27.11 -0.33 3.12
CA ARG A 378 -27.66 -0.67 1.79
C ARG A 378 -26.87 -1.78 1.09
N ALA A 379 -25.57 -1.79 1.24
CA ALA A 379 -24.71 -2.83 0.65
C ALA A 379 -24.86 -4.20 1.35
N SER A 380 -25.31 -4.24 2.58
CA SER A 380 -25.38 -5.45 3.41
C SER A 380 -26.29 -6.56 2.89
N VAL A 381 -27.22 -6.27 2.00
CA VAL A 381 -28.09 -7.29 1.38
C VAL A 381 -27.36 -8.10 0.30
N TYR A 382 -26.15 -7.71 -0.08
CA TYR A 382 -25.36 -8.36 -1.14
C TYR A 382 -24.30 -9.34 -0.62
N GLY A 383 -24.14 -9.51 0.70
CA GLY A 383 -23.18 -10.46 1.29
C GLY A 383 -23.14 -10.41 2.82
N ASP A 384 -22.20 -11.14 3.41
CA ASP A 384 -22.00 -11.20 4.87
C ASP A 384 -21.11 -10.02 5.31
N LEU A 385 -21.76 -8.91 5.67
CA LEU A 385 -21.12 -7.67 6.11
C LEU A 385 -20.96 -7.62 7.64
N ALA A 386 -19.75 -7.26 8.09
CA ALA A 386 -19.50 -6.76 9.44
C ALA A 386 -18.91 -5.33 9.36
N ILE A 387 -19.28 -4.46 10.28
CA ILE A 387 -18.81 -3.06 10.34
C ILE A 387 -17.91 -2.88 11.56
N MET A 388 -16.74 -2.27 11.35
CA MET A 388 -15.75 -2.06 12.40
C MET A 388 -15.40 -0.58 12.56
N PHE A 389 -15.39 -0.10 13.80
CA PHE A 389 -15.10 1.29 14.14
C PHE A 389 -13.68 1.44 14.70
N PRO A 390 -12.82 2.28 14.06
CA PRO A 390 -11.44 2.52 14.48
C PRO A 390 -11.35 3.53 15.63
N MET A 391 -10.20 3.57 16.31
CA MET A 391 -9.77 4.61 17.27
C MET A 391 -10.69 4.78 18.49
N ILE A 392 -11.39 3.74 18.91
CA ILE A 392 -12.24 3.76 20.11
C ILE A 392 -11.39 3.93 21.37
N THR A 393 -11.87 4.76 22.30
CA THR A 393 -11.21 5.03 23.59
C THR A 393 -12.16 4.94 24.78
N SER A 394 -13.48 4.94 24.56
CA SER A 394 -14.46 4.99 25.65
C SER A 394 -15.77 4.27 25.33
N VAL A 395 -16.50 3.92 26.38
CA VAL A 395 -17.86 3.37 26.33
C VAL A 395 -18.84 4.36 25.70
N SER A 396 -18.67 5.66 25.98
CA SER A 396 -19.55 6.72 25.45
C SER A 396 -19.50 6.82 23.93
N GLU A 397 -18.30 6.67 23.32
CA GLU A 397 -18.16 6.66 21.86
C GLU A 397 -18.98 5.51 21.25
N VAL A 398 -18.89 4.31 21.81
CA VAL A 398 -19.66 3.15 21.32
C VAL A 398 -21.16 3.35 21.50
N THR A 399 -21.58 3.99 22.59
CA THR A 399 -23.00 4.32 22.83
C THR A 399 -23.51 5.28 21.75
N GLU A 400 -22.79 6.35 21.49
CA GLU A 400 -23.15 7.36 20.48
C GLU A 400 -23.18 6.74 19.05
N ILE A 401 -22.19 5.90 18.72
CA ILE A 401 -22.19 5.14 17.45
C ILE A 401 -23.48 4.34 17.30
N LYS A 402 -23.90 3.61 18.33
CA LYS A 402 -25.12 2.79 18.29
C LYS A 402 -26.39 3.63 18.13
N GLU A 403 -26.46 4.79 18.75
CA GLU A 403 -27.58 5.73 18.58
C GLU A 403 -27.66 6.23 17.13
N ILE A 404 -26.51 6.58 16.53
CA ILE A 404 -26.45 7.00 15.13
C ILE A 404 -26.84 5.85 14.19
N ILE A 405 -26.37 4.63 14.44
CA ILE A 405 -26.74 3.42 13.68
C ILE A 405 -28.25 3.22 13.68
N GLU A 406 -28.89 3.26 14.85
CA GLU A 406 -30.34 3.05 14.96
C GLU A 406 -31.14 4.17 14.25
N SER A 407 -30.64 5.41 14.31
CA SER A 407 -31.22 6.52 13.55
C SER A 407 -31.11 6.30 12.04
N VAL A 408 -29.94 5.86 11.55
CA VAL A 408 -29.70 5.55 10.11
C VAL A 408 -30.58 4.40 9.64
N LYS A 409 -30.69 3.31 10.41
CA LYS A 409 -31.58 2.20 10.10
C LYS A 409 -33.04 2.64 9.97
N LYS A 410 -33.49 3.52 10.87
CA LYS A 410 -34.83 4.08 10.81
C LYS A 410 -35.05 4.91 9.54
N GLU A 411 -34.12 5.78 9.18
CA GLU A 411 -34.18 6.57 7.94
C GLU A 411 -34.32 5.66 6.71
N LEU A 412 -33.46 4.63 6.60
CA LEU A 412 -33.51 3.68 5.49
C LEU A 412 -34.85 2.94 5.43
N ALA A 413 -35.37 2.52 6.57
CA ALA A 413 -36.69 1.85 6.65
C ALA A 413 -37.82 2.81 6.23
N ASP A 414 -37.80 4.07 6.69
CA ASP A 414 -38.80 5.09 6.34
C ASP A 414 -38.75 5.43 4.82
N GLU A 415 -37.59 5.32 4.19
CA GLU A 415 -37.37 5.48 2.75
C GLU A 415 -37.70 4.19 1.94
N GLY A 416 -37.97 3.07 2.60
CA GLY A 416 -38.23 1.78 1.97
C GLY A 416 -36.99 1.12 1.36
N LEU A 417 -35.81 1.46 1.85
CA LEU A 417 -34.54 0.86 1.43
C LEU A 417 -34.20 -0.37 2.29
N GLU A 418 -33.91 -1.48 1.63
CA GLU A 418 -33.61 -2.75 2.29
C GLU A 418 -32.18 -2.76 2.85
N PHE A 419 -32.02 -3.41 4.01
CA PHE A 419 -30.73 -3.72 4.64
C PHE A 419 -30.83 -5.01 5.47
N SER A 420 -29.68 -5.68 5.68
CA SER A 420 -29.61 -6.87 6.52
C SER A 420 -29.77 -6.51 8.00
N HIS A 421 -30.53 -7.33 8.73
CA HIS A 421 -30.67 -7.22 10.19
C HIS A 421 -29.57 -7.96 10.96
N ASN A 422 -28.74 -8.75 10.27
CA ASN A 422 -27.72 -9.62 10.86
C ASN A 422 -26.29 -9.08 10.62
N ILE A 423 -26.10 -7.76 10.72
CA ILE A 423 -24.80 -7.14 10.55
C ILE A 423 -24.10 -7.15 11.91
N GLU A 424 -22.91 -7.75 11.97
CA GLU A 424 -22.06 -7.67 13.15
C GLU A 424 -21.43 -6.28 13.26
N ILE A 425 -21.47 -5.72 14.47
CA ILE A 425 -20.88 -4.43 14.81
C ILE A 425 -19.71 -4.66 15.74
N GLY A 426 -18.52 -4.32 15.29
CA GLY A 426 -17.28 -4.47 16.06
C GLY A 426 -16.48 -3.19 16.21
N ILE A 427 -15.45 -3.25 17.02
CA ILE A 427 -14.50 -2.16 17.23
C ILE A 427 -13.07 -2.62 17.05
N MET A 428 -12.21 -1.69 16.65
CA MET A 428 -10.78 -1.94 16.61
C MET A 428 -10.16 -1.68 17.98
N ILE A 429 -9.47 -2.69 18.52
CA ILE A 429 -8.65 -2.56 19.73
C ILE A 429 -7.25 -2.13 19.29
N GLU A 430 -7.04 -0.83 19.21
CA GLU A 430 -5.79 -0.24 18.74
C GLU A 430 -5.28 0.90 19.62
N THR A 431 -6.09 1.28 20.62
CA THR A 431 -5.67 2.21 21.67
C THR A 431 -5.49 1.45 22.99
N PRO A 432 -4.48 1.79 23.82
CA PRO A 432 -4.35 1.22 25.16
C PRO A 432 -5.60 1.42 26.01
N ALA A 433 -6.32 2.54 25.81
CA ALA A 433 -7.58 2.82 26.51
C ALA A 433 -8.63 1.75 26.22
N ALA A 434 -8.92 1.48 24.92
CA ALA A 434 -9.88 0.44 24.56
C ALA A 434 -9.45 -0.94 25.06
N ALA A 435 -8.15 -1.27 24.97
CA ALA A 435 -7.65 -2.53 25.46
C ALA A 435 -7.87 -2.72 26.97
N VAL A 436 -7.61 -1.67 27.79
CA VAL A 436 -7.75 -1.73 29.25
C VAL A 436 -9.21 -1.82 29.71
N ILE A 437 -10.14 -1.21 28.96
CA ILE A 437 -11.58 -1.24 29.27
C ILE A 437 -12.35 -2.23 28.39
N SER A 438 -11.66 -3.19 27.78
CA SER A 438 -12.26 -4.14 26.84
C SER A 438 -13.38 -5.00 27.47
N ASP A 439 -13.32 -5.25 28.76
CA ASP A 439 -14.36 -5.92 29.54
C ASP A 439 -15.68 -5.11 29.59
N LEU A 440 -15.59 -3.77 29.58
CA LEU A 440 -16.76 -2.88 29.51
C LEU A 440 -17.27 -2.71 28.08
N LEU A 441 -16.40 -2.84 27.09
CA LEU A 441 -16.74 -2.69 25.68
C LEU A 441 -17.31 -3.97 25.07
N ALA A 442 -16.83 -5.15 25.48
CA ALA A 442 -17.24 -6.44 24.91
C ALA A 442 -18.77 -6.70 24.95
N PRO A 443 -19.51 -6.36 26.02
CA PRO A 443 -20.97 -6.51 26.03
C PRO A 443 -21.71 -5.64 25.00
N MET A 444 -21.06 -4.60 24.49
CA MET A 444 -21.67 -3.60 23.62
C MET A 444 -21.50 -3.91 22.13
N VAL A 445 -20.63 -4.82 21.75
CA VAL A 445 -20.28 -5.11 20.36
C VAL A 445 -20.31 -6.60 20.07
N ASP A 446 -20.18 -6.98 18.81
CA ASP A 446 -20.23 -8.39 18.39
C ASP A 446 -18.84 -8.99 18.24
N PHE A 447 -17.82 -8.16 18.02
CA PHE A 447 -16.43 -8.62 17.91
C PHE A 447 -15.42 -7.51 18.21
N PHE A 448 -14.17 -7.95 18.43
CA PHE A 448 -12.98 -7.11 18.45
C PHE A 448 -12.05 -7.49 17.31
N SER A 449 -11.35 -6.48 16.75
CA SER A 449 -10.22 -6.69 15.85
C SER A 449 -9.04 -5.87 16.33
N VAL A 450 -7.90 -6.51 16.57
CA VAL A 450 -6.73 -5.84 17.14
C VAL A 450 -5.91 -5.18 16.03
N GLY A 451 -5.85 -3.86 16.05
CA GLY A 451 -4.98 -3.04 15.20
C GLY A 451 -3.57 -2.93 15.80
N THR A 452 -2.74 -3.95 15.61
CA THR A 452 -1.45 -4.06 16.31
C THR A 452 -0.50 -2.91 16.03
N ASN A 453 -0.53 -2.31 14.85
CA ASN A 453 0.38 -1.23 14.47
C ASN A 453 0.17 0.01 15.35
N ASP A 454 -1.07 0.46 15.49
CA ASP A 454 -1.42 1.62 16.31
C ASP A 454 -1.39 1.27 17.80
N LEU A 455 -1.77 0.05 18.19
CA LEU A 455 -1.64 -0.41 19.58
C LEU A 455 -0.18 -0.38 20.05
N VAL A 456 0.78 -0.81 19.24
CA VAL A 456 2.22 -0.72 19.54
C VAL A 456 2.64 0.75 19.67
N GLN A 457 2.29 1.58 18.68
CA GLN A 457 2.64 3.00 18.65
C GLN A 457 2.17 3.73 19.91
N TYR A 458 0.91 3.57 20.28
CA TYR A 458 0.33 4.27 21.44
C TYR A 458 0.77 3.67 22.78
N THR A 459 0.97 2.35 22.86
CA THR A 459 1.43 1.69 24.09
C THR A 459 2.86 2.08 24.42
N LEU A 460 3.73 2.16 23.41
CA LEU A 460 5.15 2.47 23.58
C LEU A 460 5.44 3.98 23.47
N ALA A 461 4.43 4.80 23.16
CA ALA A 461 4.58 6.24 22.90
C ALA A 461 5.69 6.54 21.87
N ALA A 462 5.76 5.73 20.82
CA ALA A 462 6.81 5.78 19.81
C ALA A 462 6.19 5.84 18.41
N ASP A 463 6.49 6.90 17.69
CA ASP A 463 6.04 7.09 16.31
C ASP A 463 6.74 6.08 15.38
N ARG A 464 5.98 5.12 14.84
CA ARG A 464 6.47 4.06 13.93
C ARG A 464 7.03 4.59 12.61
N GLN A 465 6.68 5.83 12.22
CA GLN A 465 7.20 6.46 11.01
C GLN A 465 8.57 7.13 11.25
N ASN A 466 8.94 7.38 12.50
CA ASN A 466 10.17 8.03 12.87
C ASN A 466 11.35 7.03 12.96
N ARG A 467 12.15 6.95 11.91
CA ARG A 467 13.32 6.05 11.84
C ARG A 467 14.33 6.21 12.98
N LYS A 468 14.43 7.42 13.59
CA LYS A 468 15.39 7.66 14.68
C LYS A 468 15.07 6.89 15.95
N ILE A 469 13.80 6.53 16.14
CA ILE A 469 13.30 5.81 17.32
C ILE A 469 12.82 4.39 17.00
N GLU A 470 13.06 3.86 15.81
CA GLU A 470 12.64 2.51 15.38
C GLU A 470 12.98 1.42 16.41
N ARG A 471 14.17 1.50 17.02
CA ARG A 471 14.62 0.54 18.06
C ARG A 471 13.75 0.52 19.33
N PHE A 472 12.90 1.53 19.53
CA PHE A 472 11.97 1.62 20.67
C PHE A 472 10.56 1.14 20.31
N CYS A 473 10.30 0.88 19.04
CA CYS A 473 9.02 0.39 18.52
C CYS A 473 9.04 -1.13 18.41
N ASP A 474 9.32 -1.83 19.52
CA ASP A 474 9.32 -3.29 19.53
C ASP A 474 7.88 -3.83 19.45
N PRO A 475 7.47 -4.43 18.32
CA PRO A 475 6.12 -4.94 18.17
C PRO A 475 5.85 -6.18 19.03
N HIS A 476 6.89 -6.85 19.55
CA HIS A 476 6.80 -8.02 20.42
C HIS A 476 6.81 -7.64 21.92
N HIS A 477 6.74 -6.34 22.23
CA HIS A 477 6.85 -5.83 23.59
C HIS A 477 5.79 -6.43 24.52
N GLU A 478 6.22 -6.82 25.73
CA GLU A 478 5.38 -7.52 26.70
C GLU A 478 4.10 -6.76 27.08
N ALA A 479 4.15 -5.43 27.16
CA ALA A 479 2.97 -4.60 27.44
C ALA A 479 1.89 -4.77 26.36
N VAL A 480 2.29 -4.80 25.08
CA VAL A 480 1.37 -5.00 23.93
C VAL A 480 0.74 -6.39 24.02
N MET A 481 1.57 -7.42 24.28
CA MET A 481 1.09 -8.80 24.42
C MET A 481 0.07 -8.95 25.57
N ARG A 482 0.30 -8.28 26.69
CA ARG A 482 -0.64 -8.28 27.83
C ARG A 482 -1.95 -7.61 27.50
N LEU A 483 -1.92 -6.47 26.80
CA LEU A 483 -3.14 -5.77 26.36
C LEU A 483 -3.97 -6.65 25.41
N ILE A 484 -3.33 -7.30 24.45
CA ILE A 484 -4.00 -8.23 23.52
C ILE A 484 -4.61 -9.41 24.28
N SER A 485 -3.86 -10.04 25.19
CA SER A 485 -4.34 -11.15 26.00
C SER A 485 -5.53 -10.76 26.89
N PHE A 486 -5.51 -9.55 27.45
CA PHE A 486 -6.64 -9.03 28.24
C PHE A 486 -7.88 -8.82 27.37
N ALA A 487 -7.73 -8.20 26.19
CA ALA A 487 -8.83 -8.00 25.27
C ALA A 487 -9.43 -9.33 24.76
N ALA A 488 -8.59 -10.34 24.48
CA ALA A 488 -9.04 -11.66 24.05
C ALA A 488 -9.88 -12.34 25.15
N ARG A 489 -9.42 -12.30 26.39
CA ARG A 489 -10.18 -12.82 27.52
C ARG A 489 -11.51 -12.09 27.69
N SER A 490 -11.50 -10.75 27.64
CA SER A 490 -12.72 -9.94 27.77
C SER A 490 -13.75 -10.24 26.68
N ALA A 491 -13.29 -10.47 25.43
CA ALA A 491 -14.16 -10.88 24.34
C ALA A 491 -14.82 -12.24 24.66
N HIS A 492 -14.04 -13.25 24.98
CA HIS A 492 -14.53 -14.61 25.22
C HIS A 492 -15.42 -14.73 26.46
N GLU A 493 -15.13 -14.01 27.53
CA GLU A 493 -15.99 -13.95 28.71
C GLU A 493 -17.39 -13.39 28.39
N ASN A 494 -17.50 -12.63 27.30
CA ASN A 494 -18.78 -12.10 26.78
C ASN A 494 -19.32 -12.84 25.54
N GLY A 495 -18.72 -13.98 25.17
CA GLY A 495 -19.14 -14.79 24.02
C GLY A 495 -18.90 -14.09 22.66
N LYS A 496 -17.89 -13.22 22.57
CA LYS A 496 -17.52 -12.48 21.36
C LYS A 496 -16.23 -13.05 20.78
N TRP A 497 -16.12 -13.02 19.43
CA TRP A 497 -14.88 -13.40 18.78
C TRP A 497 -13.91 -12.20 18.72
N ILE A 498 -12.60 -12.52 18.58
CA ILE A 498 -11.55 -11.53 18.46
C ILE A 498 -10.54 -11.93 17.38
N GLY A 499 -10.24 -10.97 16.49
CA GLY A 499 -9.23 -11.12 15.45
C GLY A 499 -8.04 -10.18 15.61
N ILE A 500 -7.02 -10.39 14.77
CA ILE A 500 -5.89 -9.48 14.60
C ILE A 500 -5.80 -9.09 13.13
N CYS A 501 -5.85 -7.79 12.83
CA CYS A 501 -5.74 -7.26 11.47
C CYS A 501 -4.48 -6.42 11.21
N GLY A 502 -3.66 -6.20 12.23
CA GLY A 502 -2.36 -5.52 12.09
C GLY A 502 -1.28 -6.45 11.50
N GLU A 503 -0.11 -5.87 11.22
CA GLU A 503 1.01 -6.60 10.57
C GLU A 503 1.49 -7.83 11.35
N LEU A 504 1.33 -7.83 12.68
CA LEU A 504 1.71 -8.97 13.51
C LEU A 504 0.89 -10.24 13.26
N ALA A 505 -0.27 -10.15 12.61
CA ALA A 505 -1.04 -11.32 12.19
C ALA A 505 -0.27 -12.19 11.18
N ALA A 506 0.58 -11.58 10.36
CA ALA A 506 1.41 -12.27 9.36
C ALA A 506 2.71 -12.87 9.94
N ASP A 507 3.07 -12.50 11.17
CA ASP A 507 4.26 -13.05 11.82
C ASP A 507 3.98 -14.48 12.31
N THR A 508 4.44 -15.45 11.52
CA THR A 508 4.23 -16.88 11.83
C THR A 508 4.94 -17.36 13.09
N SER A 509 5.89 -16.60 13.63
CA SER A 509 6.52 -16.91 14.91
C SER A 509 5.59 -16.66 16.11
N LEU A 510 4.64 -15.75 15.95
CA LEU A 510 3.62 -15.40 16.94
C LEU A 510 2.30 -16.18 16.78
N THR A 511 2.07 -16.87 15.67
CA THR A 511 0.79 -17.55 15.40
C THR A 511 0.37 -18.47 16.55
N GLU A 512 1.27 -19.30 17.08
CA GLU A 512 0.94 -20.19 18.22
C GLU A 512 0.57 -19.38 19.47
N LYS A 513 1.28 -18.28 19.73
CA LYS A 513 1.00 -17.40 20.87
C LYS A 513 -0.38 -16.77 20.75
N TRP A 514 -0.76 -16.32 19.55
CA TRP A 514 -2.09 -15.78 19.28
C TRP A 514 -3.19 -16.79 19.56
N LEU A 515 -3.05 -18.01 19.04
CA LEU A 515 -4.05 -19.05 19.24
C LEU A 515 -4.16 -19.46 20.72
N ARG A 516 -3.05 -19.51 21.46
CA ARG A 516 -3.06 -19.77 22.90
C ARG A 516 -3.65 -18.63 23.74
N MET A 517 -3.65 -17.41 23.23
CA MET A 517 -4.35 -16.26 23.83
C MET A 517 -5.86 -16.29 23.54
N GLY A 518 -6.30 -17.16 22.62
CA GLY A 518 -7.70 -17.24 22.21
C GLY A 518 -8.04 -16.31 21.04
N ILE A 519 -7.10 -15.96 20.18
CA ILE A 519 -7.40 -15.23 18.94
C ILE A 519 -8.07 -16.19 17.97
N ASP A 520 -9.26 -15.81 17.49
CA ASP A 520 -10.13 -16.60 16.62
C ASP A 520 -9.85 -16.37 15.13
N GLU A 521 -9.36 -15.15 14.79
CA GLU A 521 -9.19 -14.71 13.41
C GLU A 521 -7.83 -14.03 13.22
N LEU A 522 -7.17 -14.33 12.10
CA LEU A 522 -5.92 -13.70 11.65
C LEU A 522 -6.13 -13.09 10.26
N SER A 523 -6.15 -11.77 10.18
CA SER A 523 -6.31 -11.04 8.93
C SER A 523 -4.97 -10.51 8.44
N VAL A 524 -4.58 -10.93 7.25
CA VAL A 524 -3.24 -10.69 6.70
C VAL A 524 -3.32 -10.17 5.26
N SER A 525 -2.27 -9.56 4.76
CA SER A 525 -2.22 -9.28 3.32
C SER A 525 -2.32 -10.59 2.52
N PRO A 526 -2.99 -10.61 1.35
CA PRO A 526 -3.33 -11.84 0.62
C PRO A 526 -2.19 -12.86 0.44
N PRO A 527 -0.92 -12.46 0.13
CA PRO A 527 0.18 -13.41 -0.01
C PRO A 527 0.55 -14.20 1.27
N PHE A 528 0.15 -13.70 2.44
CA PHE A 528 0.44 -14.34 3.74
C PHE A 528 -0.64 -15.33 4.20
N VAL A 529 -1.78 -15.42 3.51
CA VAL A 529 -2.87 -16.34 3.87
C VAL A 529 -2.40 -17.79 3.90
N LEU A 530 -1.75 -18.27 2.85
CA LEU A 530 -1.26 -19.64 2.78
C LEU A 530 -0.09 -19.92 3.75
N PRO A 531 0.91 -19.05 3.93
CA PRO A 531 1.92 -19.19 5.00
C PRO A 531 1.35 -19.30 6.40
N VAL A 532 0.36 -18.46 6.73
CA VAL A 532 -0.31 -18.53 8.06
C VAL A 532 -1.13 -19.81 8.19
N ARG A 533 -1.84 -20.23 7.13
CA ARG A 533 -2.55 -21.53 7.09
C ARG A 533 -1.60 -22.70 7.35
N ASP A 534 -0.44 -22.73 6.70
CA ASP A 534 0.59 -23.76 6.93
C ASP A 534 1.00 -23.81 8.40
N LYS A 535 1.27 -22.63 8.96
CA LYS A 535 1.67 -22.52 10.38
C LYS A 535 0.56 -23.00 11.32
N VAL A 536 -0.68 -22.54 11.15
CA VAL A 536 -1.84 -22.96 11.96
C VAL A 536 -2.00 -24.48 11.92
N ARG A 537 -1.91 -25.10 10.76
CA ARG A 537 -2.05 -26.55 10.59
C ARG A 537 -0.91 -27.38 11.20
N SER A 538 0.20 -26.75 11.56
CA SER A 538 1.34 -27.39 12.25
C SER A 538 1.27 -27.28 13.78
N ILE A 539 0.34 -26.49 14.34
CA ILE A 539 0.24 -26.22 15.77
C ILE A 539 -0.68 -27.24 16.43
N ASP A 540 -0.26 -27.74 17.60
CA ASP A 540 -1.07 -28.55 18.49
C ASP A 540 -1.28 -27.80 19.81
N LEU A 541 -2.49 -27.29 20.04
CA LEU A 541 -2.83 -26.53 21.25
C LEU A 541 -3.08 -27.41 22.47
N SER A 542 -3.29 -28.72 22.28
CA SER A 542 -3.44 -29.67 23.39
C SER A 542 -2.13 -29.83 24.19
N ILE A 543 -1.00 -29.51 23.59
CA ILE A 543 0.30 -29.56 24.26
C ILE A 543 0.45 -28.37 25.19
N ILE A 544 0.45 -28.61 26.49
CA ILE A 544 0.69 -27.57 27.50
C ILE A 544 2.17 -27.20 27.47
N LEU A 545 2.49 -26.02 26.98
CA LEU A 545 3.84 -25.47 27.10
C LEU A 545 4.12 -25.19 28.58
N LYS A 546 5.16 -25.81 29.13
CA LYS A 546 5.64 -25.41 30.45
C LYS A 546 6.14 -23.98 30.36
N THR A 547 5.35 -23.03 30.90
CA THR A 547 5.82 -21.67 31.10
C THR A 547 7.03 -21.67 32.00
N HIS A 548 8.18 -21.24 31.46
CA HIS A 548 9.39 -20.92 32.25
C HIS A 548 9.29 -19.52 32.82
#